data_80fb57916a3d87c9180a0dfda9038c63
#
_entry.id   80fb57916a3d87c9180a0dfda9038c63
#
_cell.length_a   1.000
_cell.length_b   1.000
_cell.length_c   1.000
_cell.angle_alpha   90.00
_cell.angle_beta   90.00
_cell.angle_gamma   90.00
#
_symmetry.space_group_name_H-M   'P 1'
#
loop_
_entity.id
_entity.type
_entity.pdbx_description
1 polymer ?
#
loop_
_entity_poly.entity_id
_entity_poly.type
_entity_poly.pdbx_seq_one_letter_code
_entity_poly.pdbx_strand_id
1 'polypeptide(L)'
;MKKVKSKVLIIVAILIIAIIAGVAVILNNSGSKYELEKVEKYSYFKLYKNEKYGVIDAEGNIMIQPEYTVINIPNPSKPIFFCYYDYDSTTGEYKTKVLNEKNEEIFTEYEQVLPLICEESTSDIPFEKSVLQYKENGKYGVMDFNGKKITKSIYEEIKSLEYKEGTLLVKQEGKYGLINIKGKQIVKPQYDEIKADGYYTNEAEYMDSGYIVQTKTQDGFRYGYINKDGKLLLNAEYNEIDRVTDIEDDKNVYLLVSKNGQYGIAKNKKLVIDCTYDEIEYNKTDKLFVVEKNSKQGIINIEGKQILPTEYDYIYCAQNILTAKKGEDTETFDLSGNKQENPKYESLIDTSNENYIITVDNDEKFGVINKEGNILIKNNYQYIEYAFGKFFIATSDGKVGVLNDEGKQVISFSYDIIQRVKDKNAMQAIISSSNTIEIYNSNAQKTTTIKDATLYTNSDYIKLLSSNDMKYLDNNGNIISNKEIFKENTLFAYSKDGKWGFVDANGKEIVQAKYDMVTEYSKYGYAGIKINGKWGVVNREGQVIKEPTYKIDWNEPEFINKYCKLNFGYGFEYYTDEI
;
A
#
# COMPACT_ATOMS: atom_id res chain seq x y z
N MET A 1 14.61 -25.96 -63.55
CA MET A 1 14.19 -26.36 -62.19
C MET A 1 14.81 -25.53 -61.05
N LYS A 2 16.02 -24.98 -61.10
CA LYS A 2 16.62 -24.16 -60.02
C LYS A 2 15.96 -22.79 -59.79
N LYS A 3 15.44 -22.10 -60.82
CA LYS A 3 14.79 -20.77 -60.70
C LYS A 3 13.39 -20.78 -60.06
N VAL A 4 12.66 -21.90 -60.12
CA VAL A 4 11.32 -22.04 -59.53
C VAL A 4 11.43 -22.27 -58.01
N LYS A 5 12.41 -23.08 -57.55
CA LYS A 5 12.66 -23.30 -56.13
C LYS A 5 13.06 -22.02 -55.34
N SER A 6 13.80 -21.12 -56.01
CA SER A 6 14.19 -19.82 -55.39
C SER A 6 12.98 -18.89 -55.18
N LYS A 7 12.05 -18.81 -56.15
CA LYS A 7 10.87 -17.96 -56.02
C LYS A 7 9.88 -18.50 -54.97
N VAL A 8 9.73 -19.82 -54.84
CA VAL A 8 8.89 -20.42 -53.80
C VAL A 8 9.50 -20.19 -52.40
N LEU A 9 10.81 -20.31 -52.27
CA LEU A 9 11.47 -19.98 -50.96
C LEU A 9 11.30 -18.52 -50.56
N ILE A 10 11.39 -17.57 -51.51
CA ILE A 10 11.18 -16.14 -51.24
C ILE A 10 9.73 -15.85 -50.86
N ILE A 11 8.75 -16.46 -51.50
CA ILE A 11 7.32 -16.32 -51.16
C ILE A 11 7.02 -16.90 -49.78
N VAL A 12 7.59 -18.05 -49.45
CA VAL A 12 7.45 -18.66 -48.12
C VAL A 12 8.10 -17.80 -47.02
N ALA A 13 9.28 -17.23 -47.31
CA ALA A 13 9.94 -16.31 -46.36
C ALA A 13 9.13 -15.03 -46.12
N ILE A 14 8.53 -14.45 -47.19
CA ILE A 14 7.68 -13.25 -47.08
C ILE A 14 6.39 -13.59 -46.31
N LEU A 15 5.78 -14.76 -46.51
CA LEU A 15 4.64 -15.21 -45.74
C LEU A 15 4.96 -15.45 -44.28
N ILE A 16 6.10 -16.02 -43.96
CA ILE A 16 6.57 -16.19 -42.56
C ILE A 16 6.83 -14.84 -41.92
N ILE A 17 7.44 -13.88 -42.61
CA ILE A 17 7.66 -12.51 -42.10
C ILE A 17 6.32 -11.79 -41.88
N ALA A 18 5.35 -11.96 -42.80
CA ALA A 18 4.01 -11.39 -42.65
C ALA A 18 3.22 -12.03 -41.48
N ILE A 19 3.39 -13.34 -41.26
CA ILE A 19 2.79 -14.05 -40.13
C ILE A 19 3.46 -13.58 -38.80
N ILE A 20 4.79 -13.46 -38.77
CA ILE A 20 5.53 -12.96 -37.59
C ILE A 20 5.16 -11.49 -37.32
N ALA A 21 5.04 -10.65 -38.33
CA ALA A 21 4.57 -9.26 -38.17
C ALA A 21 3.10 -9.21 -37.72
N GLY A 22 2.23 -10.07 -38.28
CA GLY A 22 0.84 -10.20 -37.84
C GLY A 22 0.70 -10.70 -36.39
N VAL A 23 1.51 -11.68 -35.98
CA VAL A 23 1.57 -12.17 -34.61
C VAL A 23 2.17 -11.12 -33.67
N ALA A 24 3.20 -10.37 -34.09
CA ALA A 24 3.75 -9.26 -33.33
C ALA A 24 2.73 -8.12 -33.14
N VAL A 25 1.92 -7.82 -34.17
CA VAL A 25 0.81 -6.84 -34.07
C VAL A 25 -0.31 -7.37 -33.18
N ILE A 26 -0.60 -8.67 -33.21
CA ILE A 26 -1.60 -9.30 -32.33
C ILE A 26 -1.09 -9.39 -30.88
N LEU A 27 0.21 -9.68 -30.69
CA LEU A 27 0.83 -9.70 -29.35
C LEU A 27 1.03 -8.29 -28.78
N ASN A 28 1.27 -7.26 -29.63
CA ASN A 28 1.27 -5.86 -29.19
C ASN A 28 -0.14 -5.28 -28.95
N ASN A 29 -1.20 -5.91 -29.49
CA ASN A 29 -2.58 -5.50 -29.19
C ASN A 29 -3.24 -6.26 -28.04
N SER A 30 -2.59 -7.30 -27.51
CA SER A 30 -3.03 -7.99 -26.30
C SER A 30 -2.32 -7.41 -25.07
N GLY A 31 -2.79 -6.26 -24.61
CA GLY A 31 -2.31 -5.63 -23.38
C GLY A 31 -1.61 -4.30 -23.60
N SER A 32 -2.25 -3.35 -24.28
CA SER A 32 -1.87 -1.96 -24.08
C SER A 32 -2.23 -1.60 -22.63
N LYS A 33 -1.27 -1.74 -21.70
CA LYS A 33 -1.31 -1.01 -20.45
C LYS A 33 -1.65 0.42 -20.84
N TYR A 34 -2.78 0.92 -20.36
CA TYR A 34 -3.10 2.33 -20.51
C TYR A 34 -2.02 3.08 -19.73
N GLU A 35 -1.23 3.89 -20.38
CA GLU A 35 -0.42 4.86 -19.67
C GLU A 35 -1.40 5.86 -19.06
N LEU A 36 -1.57 5.74 -17.74
CA LEU A 36 -2.23 6.75 -16.93
C LEU A 36 -1.36 8.01 -16.96
N GLU A 37 -1.99 9.16 -17.02
CA GLU A 37 -1.27 10.42 -16.99
C GLU A 37 -0.61 10.58 -15.61
N LYS A 38 0.72 10.51 -15.56
CA LYS A 38 1.49 10.71 -14.33
C LYS A 38 1.73 12.20 -14.15
N VAL A 39 1.48 12.68 -12.93
CA VAL A 39 1.86 14.04 -12.55
C VAL A 39 3.35 14.03 -12.18
N GLU A 40 4.21 14.32 -13.15
CA GLU A 40 5.66 14.36 -12.93
C GLU A 40 6.12 15.66 -12.26
N LYS A 41 5.39 16.77 -12.47
CA LYS A 41 5.69 18.08 -11.93
C LYS A 41 4.41 18.81 -11.55
N TYR A 42 4.37 19.32 -10.32
CA TYR A 42 3.32 20.23 -9.90
C TYR A 42 3.61 21.63 -10.45
N SER A 43 2.70 22.16 -11.29
CA SER A 43 2.78 23.50 -11.86
C SER A 43 1.85 24.48 -11.19
N TYR A 44 0.78 23.98 -10.55
CA TYR A 44 -0.25 24.81 -9.93
C TYR A 44 -0.56 24.32 -8.52
N PHE A 45 -0.83 25.28 -7.61
CA PHE A 45 -1.09 25.04 -6.20
C PHE A 45 -2.28 25.86 -5.72
N LYS A 46 -3.01 25.35 -4.74
CA LYS A 46 -4.06 26.13 -4.07
C LYS A 46 -3.41 27.20 -3.18
N LEU A 47 -3.90 28.43 -3.31
CA LEU A 47 -3.57 29.55 -2.45
C LEU A 47 -4.71 29.76 -1.46
N TYR A 48 -4.45 29.66 -0.15
CA TYR A 48 -5.43 29.96 0.89
C TYR A 48 -5.09 31.29 1.59
N LYS A 49 -6.04 32.21 1.59
CA LYS A 49 -5.89 33.52 2.23
C LYS A 49 -7.27 34.08 2.61
N ASN A 50 -7.40 34.60 3.85
CA ASN A 50 -8.64 35.17 4.35
C ASN A 50 -9.85 34.25 4.17
N GLU A 51 -9.70 32.96 4.55
CA GLU A 51 -10.75 31.93 4.43
C GLU A 51 -11.24 31.65 3.00
N LYS A 52 -10.44 32.03 2.00
CA LYS A 52 -10.74 31.82 0.59
C LYS A 52 -9.58 31.18 -0.15
N TYR A 53 -9.92 30.41 -1.16
CA TYR A 53 -8.95 29.74 -2.03
C TYR A 53 -8.77 30.50 -3.35
N GLY A 54 -7.51 30.53 -3.80
CA GLY A 54 -7.06 30.97 -5.12
C GLY A 54 -6.10 29.92 -5.71
N VAL A 55 -5.41 30.29 -6.79
CA VAL A 55 -4.39 29.44 -7.44
C VAL A 55 -3.13 30.26 -7.70
N ILE A 56 -1.98 29.65 -7.40
CA ILE A 56 -0.67 30.15 -7.77
C ILE A 56 0.05 29.12 -8.66
N ASP A 57 0.97 29.62 -9.50
CA ASP A 57 1.90 28.75 -10.21
C ASP A 57 3.11 28.33 -9.34
N ALA A 58 4.01 27.54 -9.89
CA ALA A 58 5.22 27.09 -9.22
C ALA A 58 6.20 28.23 -8.90
N GLU A 59 6.15 29.34 -9.63
CA GLU A 59 6.94 30.56 -9.44
C GLU A 59 6.30 31.49 -8.38
N GLY A 60 5.04 31.21 -7.97
CA GLY A 60 4.27 31.98 -6.99
C GLY A 60 3.52 33.16 -7.58
N ASN A 61 3.34 33.20 -8.88
CA ASN A 61 2.43 34.18 -9.49
C ASN A 61 0.98 33.78 -9.22
N ILE A 62 0.16 34.75 -8.86
CA ILE A 62 -1.26 34.49 -8.61
C ILE A 62 -1.98 34.36 -9.95
N MET A 63 -2.48 33.15 -10.23
CA MET A 63 -3.30 32.86 -11.40
C MET A 63 -4.78 33.19 -11.13
N ILE A 64 -5.27 32.83 -9.95
CA ILE A 64 -6.63 33.11 -9.50
C ILE A 64 -6.54 33.72 -8.10
N GLN A 65 -7.19 34.87 -7.89
CA GLN A 65 -7.24 35.51 -6.58
C GLN A 65 -8.00 34.65 -5.57
N PRO A 66 -7.65 34.71 -4.25
CA PRO A 66 -8.34 33.97 -3.20
C PRO A 66 -9.75 34.52 -2.96
N GLU A 67 -10.73 34.06 -3.72
CA GLU A 67 -12.13 34.51 -3.66
C GLU A 67 -13.13 33.34 -3.61
N TYR A 68 -12.67 32.09 -3.82
CA TYR A 68 -13.53 30.93 -3.87
C TYR A 68 -13.58 30.20 -2.51
N THR A 69 -14.70 29.52 -2.24
CA THR A 69 -14.89 28.74 -1.00
C THR A 69 -14.09 27.44 -1.05
N VAL A 70 -14.01 26.81 -2.22
CA VAL A 70 -13.21 25.61 -2.48
C VAL A 70 -12.64 25.70 -3.89
N ILE A 71 -11.43 25.23 -4.08
CA ILE A 71 -10.84 24.97 -5.40
C ILE A 71 -10.34 23.54 -5.47
N ASN A 72 -10.71 22.81 -6.53
CA ASN A 72 -10.15 21.51 -6.84
C ASN A 72 -9.24 21.60 -8.06
N ILE A 73 -8.04 21.04 -7.94
CA ILE A 73 -7.03 20.93 -9.01
C ILE A 73 -6.82 19.43 -9.27
N PRO A 74 -7.62 18.81 -10.16
CA PRO A 74 -7.57 17.35 -10.35
C PRO A 74 -6.25 16.86 -10.94
N ASN A 75 -5.61 17.70 -11.76
CA ASN A 75 -4.28 17.44 -12.28
C ASN A 75 -3.40 18.70 -12.16
N PRO A 76 -2.51 18.78 -11.15
CA PRO A 76 -1.67 19.96 -10.90
C PRO A 76 -0.66 20.30 -12.01
N SER A 77 -0.51 19.45 -13.02
CA SER A 77 0.29 19.77 -14.21
C SER A 77 -0.53 20.47 -15.31
N LYS A 78 -1.85 20.56 -15.15
CA LYS A 78 -2.79 21.13 -16.14
C LYS A 78 -3.42 22.41 -15.61
N PRO A 79 -3.58 23.44 -16.47
CA PRO A 79 -4.16 24.72 -16.09
C PRO A 79 -5.69 24.69 -16.06
N ILE A 80 -6.28 23.81 -15.25
CA ILE A 80 -7.74 23.65 -15.15
C ILE A 80 -8.12 23.56 -13.68
N PHE A 81 -8.94 24.51 -13.24
CA PHE A 81 -9.28 24.74 -11.85
C PHE A 81 -10.79 24.76 -11.66
N PHE A 82 -11.29 23.90 -10.79
CA PHE A 82 -12.71 23.82 -10.44
C PHE A 82 -12.97 24.71 -9.22
N CYS A 83 -13.64 25.83 -9.42
CA CYS A 83 -13.85 26.85 -8.42
C CYS A 83 -15.30 26.81 -7.91
N TYR A 84 -15.48 26.68 -6.59
CA TYR A 84 -16.78 26.56 -5.93
C TYR A 84 -17.04 27.82 -5.09
N TYR A 85 -18.23 28.40 -5.24
CA TYR A 85 -18.63 29.62 -4.57
C TYR A 85 -20.13 29.65 -4.33
N ASP A 86 -20.62 30.57 -3.52
CA ASP A 86 -22.05 30.79 -3.25
C ASP A 86 -22.81 29.49 -2.90
N TYR A 87 -22.53 28.95 -1.72
CA TYR A 87 -23.25 27.79 -1.23
C TYR A 87 -24.73 28.07 -1.02
N ASP A 88 -25.61 27.33 -1.66
CA ASP A 88 -27.05 27.37 -1.46
C ASP A 88 -27.45 26.33 -0.40
N SER A 89 -27.80 26.80 0.80
CA SER A 89 -28.22 25.93 1.90
C SER A 89 -29.55 25.20 1.67
N THR A 90 -30.33 25.64 0.66
CA THR A 90 -31.62 25.02 0.33
C THR A 90 -31.42 23.78 -0.53
N THR A 91 -30.49 23.84 -1.49
CA THR A 91 -30.16 22.73 -2.38
C THR A 91 -28.98 21.88 -1.86
N GLY A 92 -28.15 22.42 -0.97
CA GLY A 92 -26.92 21.82 -0.50
C GLY A 92 -25.78 21.87 -1.53
N GLU A 93 -25.89 22.75 -2.53
CA GLU A 93 -24.98 22.83 -3.66
C GLU A 93 -24.21 24.14 -3.71
N TYR A 94 -22.99 24.09 -4.25
CA TYR A 94 -22.22 25.27 -4.63
C TYR A 94 -22.46 25.63 -6.11
N LYS A 95 -22.44 26.94 -6.42
CA LYS A 95 -22.17 27.34 -7.80
C LYS A 95 -20.75 26.97 -8.17
N THR A 96 -20.53 26.51 -9.39
CA THR A 96 -19.23 26.05 -9.90
C THR A 96 -18.84 26.77 -11.17
N LYS A 97 -17.53 27.03 -11.31
CA LYS A 97 -16.91 27.48 -12.56
C LYS A 97 -15.66 26.63 -12.82
N VAL A 98 -15.34 26.43 -14.07
CA VAL A 98 -14.05 25.87 -14.46
C VAL A 98 -13.22 26.99 -15.10
N LEU A 99 -12.06 27.28 -14.50
CA LEU A 99 -11.19 28.36 -14.94
C LEU A 99 -9.85 27.81 -15.46
N ASN A 100 -9.27 28.53 -16.42
CA ASN A 100 -7.90 28.28 -16.89
C ASN A 100 -6.87 29.16 -16.15
N GLU A 101 -5.59 29.05 -16.50
CA GLU A 101 -4.47 29.84 -15.93
C GLU A 101 -4.57 31.35 -16.18
N LYS A 102 -5.42 31.79 -17.12
CA LYS A 102 -5.69 33.21 -17.42
C LYS A 102 -6.91 33.75 -16.69
N ASN A 103 -7.47 32.96 -15.76
CA ASN A 103 -8.73 33.27 -15.07
C ASN A 103 -9.91 33.40 -16.02
N GLU A 104 -9.88 32.71 -17.17
CA GLU A 104 -10.97 32.67 -18.14
C GLU A 104 -11.83 31.43 -17.87
N GLU A 105 -13.18 31.60 -17.94
CA GLU A 105 -14.10 30.47 -17.81
C GLU A 105 -14.09 29.62 -19.07
N ILE A 106 -13.90 28.31 -18.89
CA ILE A 106 -13.82 27.33 -19.97
C ILE A 106 -14.92 26.27 -19.82
N PHE A 107 -15.20 25.54 -20.91
CA PHE A 107 -16.22 24.48 -20.97
C PHE A 107 -17.65 24.99 -20.76
N THR A 108 -17.90 26.25 -21.11
CA THR A 108 -19.20 26.92 -20.93
C THR A 108 -20.31 26.40 -21.85
N GLU A 109 -19.96 25.60 -22.85
CA GLU A 109 -20.88 24.91 -23.75
C GLU A 109 -21.59 23.69 -23.12
N TYR A 110 -21.11 23.20 -21.95
CA TYR A 110 -21.70 22.09 -21.23
C TYR A 110 -22.58 22.57 -20.07
N GLU A 111 -23.61 21.79 -19.73
CA GLU A 111 -24.44 22.08 -18.54
C GLU A 111 -23.58 22.05 -17.26
N GLN A 112 -22.59 21.19 -17.19
CA GLN A 112 -21.66 21.05 -16.09
C GLN A 112 -20.42 20.27 -16.51
N VAL A 113 -19.26 20.62 -15.96
CA VAL A 113 -18.04 19.81 -16.01
C VAL A 113 -17.53 19.64 -14.59
N LEU A 114 -17.18 18.42 -14.22
CA LEU A 114 -16.70 18.09 -12.88
C LEU A 114 -15.46 17.17 -12.93
N PRO A 115 -14.58 17.24 -11.93
CA PRO A 115 -13.56 16.24 -11.74
C PRO A 115 -14.19 14.93 -11.26
N LEU A 116 -13.53 13.81 -11.50
CA LEU A 116 -13.90 12.51 -10.95
C LEU A 116 -13.08 12.27 -9.67
N ILE A 117 -13.76 12.12 -8.54
CA ILE A 117 -13.12 11.86 -7.25
C ILE A 117 -12.73 10.38 -7.21
N CYS A 118 -11.47 10.12 -6.87
CA CYS A 118 -10.96 8.79 -6.54
C CYS A 118 -10.91 8.67 -5.01
N GLU A 119 -11.98 8.18 -4.42
CA GLU A 119 -12.03 7.87 -2.99
C GLU A 119 -10.96 6.83 -2.67
N GLU A 120 -10.31 6.95 -1.52
CA GLU A 120 -9.26 6.03 -1.03
C GLU A 120 -8.03 5.91 -1.95
N SER A 121 -7.79 6.90 -2.80
CA SER A 121 -6.52 6.98 -3.53
C SER A 121 -5.36 7.11 -2.55
N THR A 122 -4.31 6.28 -2.72
CA THR A 122 -3.03 6.44 -2.00
C THR A 122 -2.23 7.63 -2.52
N SER A 123 -2.75 8.32 -3.54
CA SER A 123 -2.15 9.51 -4.16
C SER A 123 -2.53 10.77 -3.36
N ASP A 124 -1.60 11.71 -3.27
CA ASP A 124 -1.84 13.07 -2.76
C ASP A 124 -2.95 13.83 -3.54
N ILE A 125 -3.37 13.30 -4.68
CA ILE A 125 -4.40 13.87 -5.55
C ILE A 125 -5.61 12.93 -5.54
N PRO A 126 -6.70 13.27 -4.84
CA PRO A 126 -7.88 12.41 -4.74
C PRO A 126 -8.80 12.52 -5.96
N PHE A 127 -8.22 12.60 -7.15
CA PHE A 127 -8.96 12.75 -8.41
C PHE A 127 -8.37 11.86 -9.51
N GLU A 128 -9.23 11.47 -10.46
CA GLU A 128 -8.78 10.92 -11.74
C GLU A 128 -8.02 12.01 -12.52
N LYS A 129 -6.77 11.75 -12.84
CA LYS A 129 -5.84 12.73 -13.40
C LYS A 129 -5.88 12.82 -14.94
N SER A 130 -6.55 11.85 -15.58
CA SER A 130 -6.51 11.66 -17.03
C SER A 130 -7.75 12.18 -17.74
N VAL A 131 -8.91 12.25 -17.05
CA VAL A 131 -10.20 12.60 -17.65
C VAL A 131 -11.09 13.38 -16.69
N LEU A 132 -12.08 14.05 -17.29
CA LEU A 132 -13.15 14.78 -16.62
C LEU A 132 -14.51 14.20 -17.03
N GLN A 133 -15.54 14.44 -16.23
CA GLN A 133 -16.92 14.18 -16.65
C GLN A 133 -17.58 15.50 -17.11
N TYR A 134 -18.35 15.43 -18.19
CA TYR A 134 -19.18 16.52 -18.66
C TYR A 134 -20.66 16.12 -18.71
N LYS A 135 -21.56 17.08 -18.53
CA LYS A 135 -23.02 16.88 -18.59
C LYS A 135 -23.60 17.61 -19.80
N GLU A 136 -24.45 16.90 -20.54
CA GLU A 136 -25.15 17.39 -21.71
C GLU A 136 -26.49 16.64 -21.85
N ASN A 137 -27.59 17.35 -22.03
CA ASN A 137 -28.95 16.80 -22.07
C ASN A 137 -29.30 15.95 -20.82
N GLY A 138 -28.85 16.39 -19.64
CA GLY A 138 -29.09 15.75 -18.35
C GLY A 138 -28.32 14.45 -18.12
N LYS A 139 -27.44 14.02 -19.04
CA LYS A 139 -26.62 12.82 -18.95
C LYS A 139 -25.13 13.16 -18.94
N TYR A 140 -24.34 12.27 -18.36
CA TYR A 140 -22.90 12.43 -18.26
C TYR A 140 -22.15 11.70 -19.36
N GLY A 141 -21.03 12.26 -19.78
CA GLY A 141 -20.02 11.69 -20.65
C GLY A 141 -18.63 11.94 -20.10
N VAL A 142 -17.62 11.32 -20.68
CA VAL A 142 -16.19 11.46 -20.33
C VAL A 142 -15.51 12.27 -21.42
N MET A 143 -14.62 13.20 -21.02
CA MET A 143 -13.75 13.97 -21.91
C MET A 143 -12.33 14.06 -21.34
N ASP A 144 -11.34 14.38 -22.17
CA ASP A 144 -9.98 14.68 -21.72
C ASP A 144 -9.88 16.14 -21.19
N PHE A 145 -8.72 16.48 -20.61
CA PHE A 145 -8.45 17.84 -20.11
C PHE A 145 -8.41 18.92 -21.20
N ASN A 146 -8.37 18.56 -22.48
CA ASN A 146 -8.44 19.50 -23.59
C ASN A 146 -9.90 19.72 -24.08
N GLY A 147 -10.89 19.12 -23.41
CA GLY A 147 -12.30 19.20 -23.78
C GLY A 147 -12.73 18.25 -24.90
N LYS A 148 -11.84 17.34 -25.34
CA LYS A 148 -12.19 16.35 -26.37
C LYS A 148 -13.05 15.25 -25.76
N LYS A 149 -14.28 15.09 -26.26
CA LYS A 149 -15.20 14.03 -25.85
C LYS A 149 -14.61 12.64 -26.14
N ILE A 150 -14.56 11.79 -25.12
CA ILE A 150 -14.13 10.40 -25.16
C ILE A 150 -15.36 9.50 -25.32
N THR A 151 -16.42 9.79 -24.57
CA THR A 151 -17.71 9.08 -24.71
C THR A 151 -18.82 10.08 -25.05
N LYS A 152 -19.96 9.58 -25.54
CA LYS A 152 -21.19 10.38 -25.58
C LYS A 152 -21.74 10.56 -24.18
N SER A 153 -22.56 11.59 -23.97
CA SER A 153 -23.32 11.83 -22.74
C SER A 153 -24.54 10.90 -22.66
N ILE A 154 -24.33 9.67 -22.21
CA ILE A 154 -25.38 8.63 -22.13
C ILE A 154 -25.57 8.08 -20.72
N TYR A 155 -24.67 8.39 -19.80
CA TYR A 155 -24.66 7.82 -18.45
C TYR A 155 -25.46 8.68 -17.47
N GLU A 156 -26.11 8.02 -16.52
CA GLU A 156 -26.83 8.65 -15.41
C GLU A 156 -25.87 9.13 -14.32
N GLU A 157 -24.77 8.40 -14.19
CA GLU A 157 -23.71 8.65 -13.21
C GLU A 157 -22.38 8.12 -13.74
N ILE A 158 -21.29 8.80 -13.41
CA ILE A 158 -19.92 8.36 -13.64
C ILE A 158 -19.13 8.59 -12.36
N LYS A 159 -18.40 7.56 -11.91
CA LYS A 159 -17.49 7.64 -10.76
C LYS A 159 -16.15 7.00 -11.14
N SER A 160 -15.07 7.41 -10.50
CA SER A 160 -13.87 6.59 -10.46
C SER A 160 -14.12 5.36 -9.61
N LEU A 161 -13.50 4.26 -9.95
CA LEU A 161 -13.59 3.05 -9.12
C LEU A 161 -12.51 3.11 -8.05
N GLU A 162 -12.88 2.82 -6.80
CA GLU A 162 -11.97 2.80 -5.66
C GLU A 162 -10.70 1.99 -5.96
N TYR A 163 -9.55 2.48 -5.52
CA TYR A 163 -8.22 1.84 -5.70
C TYR A 163 -7.79 1.55 -7.13
N LYS A 164 -8.57 1.94 -8.15
CA LYS A 164 -8.32 1.54 -9.53
C LYS A 164 -8.34 2.73 -10.48
N GLU A 165 -7.24 3.49 -10.50
CA GLU A 165 -7.05 4.56 -11.48
C GLU A 165 -7.25 4.05 -12.91
N GLY A 166 -7.89 4.87 -13.74
CA GLY A 166 -8.13 4.56 -15.15
C GLY A 166 -9.33 3.65 -15.43
N THR A 167 -10.08 3.24 -14.40
CA THR A 167 -11.34 2.50 -14.54
C THR A 167 -12.48 3.30 -13.96
N LEU A 168 -13.54 3.49 -14.74
CA LEU A 168 -14.70 4.29 -14.38
C LEU A 168 -15.93 3.40 -14.24
N LEU A 169 -16.63 3.56 -13.12
CA LEU A 169 -17.95 3.02 -12.87
C LEU A 169 -18.98 3.91 -13.57
N VAL A 170 -19.79 3.34 -14.44
CA VAL A 170 -20.83 4.05 -15.21
C VAL A 170 -22.20 3.45 -14.98
N LYS A 171 -23.21 4.31 -14.83
CA LYS A 171 -24.60 3.90 -14.65
C LYS A 171 -25.43 4.22 -15.89
N GLN A 172 -26.15 3.24 -16.40
CA GLN A 172 -27.08 3.38 -17.50
C GLN A 172 -28.30 2.50 -17.26
N GLU A 173 -29.50 3.06 -17.46
CA GLU A 173 -30.78 2.36 -17.22
C GLU A 173 -30.85 1.75 -15.80
N GLY A 174 -30.36 2.50 -14.80
CA GLY A 174 -30.34 2.10 -13.39
C GLY A 174 -29.31 1.03 -13.02
N LYS A 175 -28.50 0.55 -13.98
CA LYS A 175 -27.48 -0.51 -13.76
C LYS A 175 -26.07 0.01 -13.97
N TYR A 176 -25.16 -0.54 -13.18
CA TYR A 176 -23.73 -0.23 -13.25
C TYR A 176 -22.97 -1.15 -14.22
N GLY A 177 -22.01 -0.57 -14.89
CA GLY A 177 -21.01 -1.19 -15.74
C GLY A 177 -19.65 -0.51 -15.55
N LEU A 178 -18.64 -0.96 -16.29
CA LEU A 178 -17.30 -0.41 -16.25
C LEU A 178 -16.82 -0.02 -17.65
N ILE A 179 -16.18 1.14 -17.73
CA ILE A 179 -15.40 1.58 -18.90
C ILE A 179 -14.00 1.97 -18.44
N ASN A 180 -13.05 1.99 -19.37
CA ASN A 180 -11.75 2.62 -19.08
C ASN A 180 -11.76 4.11 -19.48
N ILE A 181 -10.70 4.84 -19.11
CA ILE A 181 -10.52 6.27 -19.44
C ILE A 181 -10.47 6.56 -20.96
N LYS A 182 -10.36 5.56 -21.83
CA LYS A 182 -10.48 5.70 -23.30
C LYS A 182 -11.91 5.42 -23.80
N GLY A 183 -12.86 5.24 -22.91
CA GLY A 183 -14.27 4.97 -23.22
C GLY A 183 -14.54 3.53 -23.68
N LYS A 184 -13.54 2.62 -23.59
CA LYS A 184 -13.76 1.21 -23.94
C LYS A 184 -14.51 0.51 -22.81
N GLN A 185 -15.62 -0.13 -23.15
CA GLN A 185 -16.41 -0.94 -22.22
C GLN A 185 -15.61 -2.16 -21.74
N ILE A 186 -15.48 -2.29 -20.41
CA ILE A 186 -14.90 -3.44 -19.71
C ILE A 186 -16.04 -4.39 -19.29
N VAL A 187 -17.06 -3.82 -18.63
CA VAL A 187 -18.25 -4.53 -18.17
C VAL A 187 -19.49 -3.79 -18.65
N LYS A 188 -20.41 -4.50 -19.28
CA LYS A 188 -21.69 -3.92 -19.72
C LYS A 188 -22.51 -3.50 -18.50
N PRO A 189 -23.24 -2.34 -18.52
CA PRO A 189 -24.18 -1.97 -17.48
C PRO A 189 -25.28 -3.03 -17.33
N GLN A 190 -25.25 -3.77 -16.22
CA GLN A 190 -26.21 -4.83 -15.91
C GLN A 190 -26.30 -5.21 -14.43
N TYR A 191 -25.40 -4.68 -13.59
CA TYR A 191 -25.31 -5.00 -12.17
C TYR A 191 -25.90 -3.88 -11.31
N ASP A 192 -26.35 -4.20 -10.10
CA ASP A 192 -26.84 -3.23 -9.15
C ASP A 192 -25.69 -2.50 -8.43
N GLU A 193 -24.55 -3.17 -8.30
CA GLU A 193 -23.32 -2.62 -7.74
C GLU A 193 -22.10 -3.35 -8.35
N ILE A 194 -20.97 -2.65 -8.45
CA ILE A 194 -19.68 -3.22 -8.81
C ILE A 194 -18.64 -2.60 -7.90
N LYS A 195 -17.83 -3.44 -7.25
CA LYS A 195 -16.69 -3.03 -6.41
C LYS A 195 -15.39 -3.57 -6.98
N ALA A 196 -14.32 -2.81 -6.85
CA ALA A 196 -12.99 -3.33 -7.16
C ALA A 196 -12.62 -4.42 -6.16
N ASP A 197 -11.96 -5.46 -6.65
CA ASP A 197 -11.31 -6.48 -5.84
C ASP A 197 -9.80 -6.42 -6.08
N GLY A 198 -9.05 -6.34 -5.00
CA GLY A 198 -7.60 -6.31 -5.03
C GLY A 198 -7.03 -6.43 -3.62
N TYR A 199 -5.74 -6.44 -3.52
CA TYR A 199 -5.05 -6.56 -2.24
C TYR A 199 -3.74 -5.77 -2.26
N TYR A 200 -3.28 -5.39 -1.07
CA TYR A 200 -1.96 -4.79 -0.91
C TYR A 200 -0.92 -5.87 -0.67
N THR A 201 0.19 -5.79 -1.40
CA THR A 201 1.37 -6.63 -1.14
C THR A 201 2.09 -6.18 0.12
N ASN A 202 3.04 -7.00 0.61
CA ASN A 202 3.91 -6.61 1.73
C ASN A 202 4.74 -5.34 1.45
N GLU A 203 4.93 -4.97 0.19
CA GLU A 203 5.61 -3.75 -0.24
C GLU A 203 4.66 -2.55 -0.40
N ALA A 204 3.42 -2.68 0.11
CA ALA A 204 2.34 -1.69 -0.01
C ALA A 204 1.94 -1.34 -1.46
N GLU A 205 2.19 -2.25 -2.40
CA GLU A 205 1.70 -2.14 -3.77
C GLU A 205 0.31 -2.76 -3.90
N TYR A 206 -0.64 -2.04 -4.50
CA TYR A 206 -1.98 -2.54 -4.74
C TYR A 206 -2.03 -3.44 -5.98
N MET A 207 -2.41 -4.69 -5.78
CA MET A 207 -2.56 -5.69 -6.83
C MET A 207 -4.02 -5.84 -7.23
N ASP A 208 -4.34 -5.38 -8.43
CA ASP A 208 -5.66 -5.51 -9.04
C ASP A 208 -5.96 -6.95 -9.44
N SER A 209 -7.10 -7.46 -9.00
CA SER A 209 -7.52 -8.85 -9.25
C SER A 209 -8.78 -8.96 -10.11
N GLY A 210 -9.71 -8.04 -9.94
CA GLY A 210 -10.98 -8.07 -10.65
C GLY A 210 -12.06 -7.24 -9.98
N TYR A 211 -13.31 -7.75 -10.05
CA TYR A 211 -14.49 -7.02 -9.59
C TYR A 211 -15.51 -7.96 -8.95
N ILE A 212 -15.97 -7.60 -7.76
CA ILE A 212 -17.15 -8.20 -7.15
C ILE A 212 -18.36 -7.47 -7.70
N VAL A 213 -19.30 -8.22 -8.25
CA VAL A 213 -20.56 -7.71 -8.83
C VAL A 213 -21.75 -8.15 -8.01
N GLN A 214 -22.71 -7.26 -7.86
CA GLN A 214 -23.92 -7.51 -7.08
C GLN A 214 -25.17 -7.43 -7.98
N THR A 215 -26.10 -8.35 -7.76
CA THR A 215 -27.42 -8.35 -8.39
C THR A 215 -28.50 -8.50 -7.33
N LYS A 216 -29.52 -7.65 -7.38
CA LYS A 216 -30.69 -7.74 -6.51
C LYS A 216 -31.64 -8.82 -7.04
N THR A 217 -32.04 -9.73 -6.16
CA THR A 217 -33.04 -10.79 -6.43
C THR A 217 -34.24 -10.63 -5.51
N GLN A 218 -35.24 -11.51 -5.63
CA GLN A 218 -36.38 -11.51 -4.72
C GLN A 218 -35.99 -11.86 -3.27
N ASP A 219 -34.94 -12.69 -3.12
CA ASP A 219 -34.44 -13.18 -1.83
C ASP A 219 -33.25 -12.35 -1.29
N GLY A 220 -33.05 -11.12 -1.79
CA GLY A 220 -31.96 -10.24 -1.39
C GLY A 220 -30.86 -10.13 -2.45
N PHE A 221 -29.69 -9.70 -2.01
CA PHE A 221 -28.55 -9.53 -2.92
C PHE A 221 -27.82 -10.85 -3.17
N ARG A 222 -27.28 -10.97 -4.39
CA ARG A 222 -26.39 -12.07 -4.79
C ARG A 222 -25.15 -11.49 -5.43
N TYR A 223 -24.02 -12.08 -5.10
CA TYR A 223 -22.70 -11.66 -5.52
C TYR A 223 -22.10 -12.62 -6.55
N GLY A 224 -21.38 -12.07 -7.50
CA GLY A 224 -20.61 -12.76 -8.52
C GLY A 224 -19.24 -12.14 -8.67
N TYR A 225 -18.40 -12.70 -9.53
CA TYR A 225 -17.03 -12.24 -9.71
C TYR A 225 -16.66 -12.15 -11.20
N ILE A 226 -16.03 -11.03 -11.56
CA ILE A 226 -15.49 -10.74 -12.88
C ILE A 226 -13.98 -10.49 -12.73
N ASN A 227 -13.15 -11.08 -13.59
CA ASN A 227 -11.71 -10.81 -13.55
C ASN A 227 -11.38 -9.41 -14.11
N LYS A 228 -10.13 -8.97 -13.95
CA LYS A 228 -9.64 -7.65 -14.39
C LYS A 228 -9.86 -7.35 -15.89
N ASP A 229 -9.99 -8.39 -16.72
CA ASP A 229 -10.24 -8.25 -18.16
C ASP A 229 -11.74 -8.14 -18.51
N GLY A 230 -12.63 -8.11 -17.53
CA GLY A 230 -14.08 -8.04 -17.71
C GLY A 230 -14.74 -9.41 -17.99
N LYS A 231 -14.00 -10.52 -17.78
CA LYS A 231 -14.54 -11.87 -18.01
C LYS A 231 -15.22 -12.42 -16.77
N LEU A 232 -16.49 -12.83 -16.89
CA LEU A 232 -17.25 -13.44 -15.81
C LEU A 232 -16.59 -14.76 -15.37
N LEU A 233 -16.24 -14.85 -14.09
CA LEU A 233 -15.75 -16.07 -13.44
C LEU A 233 -16.85 -16.77 -12.64
N LEU A 234 -17.58 -16.04 -11.79
CA LEU A 234 -18.70 -16.57 -11.00
C LEU A 234 -19.97 -15.76 -11.27
N ASN A 235 -21.07 -16.46 -11.50
CA ASN A 235 -22.38 -15.83 -11.60
C ASN A 235 -22.79 -15.19 -10.27
N ALA A 236 -23.67 -14.18 -10.33
CA ALA A 236 -24.21 -13.55 -9.13
C ALA A 236 -25.26 -14.49 -8.46
N GLU A 237 -24.77 -15.50 -7.74
CA GLU A 237 -25.59 -16.52 -7.07
C GLU A 237 -25.16 -16.79 -5.61
N TYR A 238 -24.10 -16.15 -5.14
CA TYR A 238 -23.57 -16.33 -3.79
C TYR A 238 -24.13 -15.27 -2.83
N ASN A 239 -24.22 -15.60 -1.55
CA ASN A 239 -24.61 -14.65 -0.50
C ASN A 239 -23.46 -13.71 -0.13
N GLU A 240 -22.23 -14.19 -0.33
CA GLU A 240 -20.99 -13.49 0.02
C GLU A 240 -19.86 -13.98 -0.89
N ILE A 241 -18.95 -13.10 -1.23
CA ILE A 241 -17.71 -13.42 -1.94
C ILE A 241 -16.59 -12.55 -1.37
N ASP A 242 -15.50 -13.19 -0.91
CA ASP A 242 -14.28 -12.55 -0.48
C ASP A 242 -13.08 -13.21 -1.16
N ARG A 243 -12.02 -12.44 -1.33
CA ARG A 243 -10.78 -12.98 -1.87
C ARG A 243 -9.98 -13.71 -0.79
N VAL A 244 -9.41 -14.85 -1.15
CA VAL A 244 -8.36 -15.48 -0.34
C VAL A 244 -7.04 -14.82 -0.70
N THR A 245 -6.67 -13.74 0.02
CA THR A 245 -5.57 -12.83 -0.32
C THR A 245 -4.18 -13.44 -0.21
N ASP A 246 -4.02 -14.42 0.69
CA ASP A 246 -2.72 -15.05 0.95
C ASP A 246 -2.29 -16.09 -0.09
N ILE A 247 -3.15 -16.37 -1.06
CA ILE A 247 -2.79 -17.25 -2.20
C ILE A 247 -2.20 -16.38 -3.32
N GLU A 248 -0.88 -16.35 -3.40
CA GLU A 248 -0.14 -15.69 -4.48
C GLU A 248 -0.13 -16.57 -5.74
N ASP A 249 -1.12 -16.39 -6.61
CA ASP A 249 -1.21 -17.08 -7.90
C ASP A 249 -1.65 -16.08 -9.00
N ASP A 250 -0.71 -15.65 -9.84
CA ASP A 250 -0.96 -14.69 -10.93
C ASP A 250 -1.95 -15.19 -11.99
N LYS A 251 -2.20 -16.51 -12.03
CA LYS A 251 -3.02 -17.16 -13.05
C LYS A 251 -4.42 -17.50 -12.55
N ASN A 252 -4.57 -17.71 -11.25
CA ASN A 252 -5.82 -18.17 -10.66
C ASN A 252 -6.28 -17.25 -9.54
N VAL A 253 -7.57 -17.00 -9.47
CA VAL A 253 -8.21 -16.27 -8.39
C VAL A 253 -8.88 -17.31 -7.48
N TYR A 254 -8.59 -17.24 -6.19
CA TYR A 254 -9.25 -18.04 -5.16
C TYR A 254 -10.18 -17.16 -4.36
N LEU A 255 -11.43 -17.56 -4.27
CA LEU A 255 -12.50 -16.81 -3.63
C LEU A 255 -13.16 -17.68 -2.57
N LEU A 256 -13.25 -17.14 -1.36
CA LEU A 256 -14.16 -17.64 -0.33
C LEU A 256 -15.58 -17.23 -0.76
N VAL A 257 -16.47 -18.18 -0.87
CA VAL A 257 -17.85 -17.94 -1.31
C VAL A 257 -18.82 -18.55 -0.32
N SER A 258 -19.99 -17.92 -0.12
CA SER A 258 -21.00 -18.50 0.75
C SER A 258 -22.34 -18.71 0.05
N LYS A 259 -23.03 -19.81 0.39
CA LYS A 259 -24.42 -20.10 0.02
C LYS A 259 -25.16 -20.61 1.27
N ASN A 260 -26.31 -20.01 1.56
CA ASN A 260 -27.17 -20.43 2.69
C ASN A 260 -26.44 -20.46 4.03
N GLY A 261 -25.49 -19.54 4.24
CA GLY A 261 -24.70 -19.45 5.48
C GLY A 261 -23.57 -20.47 5.58
N GLN A 262 -23.28 -21.23 4.52
CA GLN A 262 -22.16 -22.16 4.48
C GLN A 262 -21.11 -21.70 3.46
N TYR A 263 -19.86 -21.89 3.79
CA TYR A 263 -18.70 -21.44 3.02
C TYR A 263 -18.12 -22.56 2.15
N GLY A 264 -17.54 -22.13 1.03
CA GLY A 264 -16.78 -22.94 0.08
C GLY A 264 -15.66 -22.13 -0.56
N ILE A 265 -14.83 -22.76 -1.36
CA ILE A 265 -13.76 -22.11 -2.11
C ILE A 265 -13.97 -22.30 -3.60
N ALA A 266 -13.97 -21.18 -4.33
CA ALA A 266 -13.93 -21.19 -5.78
C ALA A 266 -12.52 -20.88 -6.29
N LYS A 267 -12.03 -21.67 -7.25
CA LYS A 267 -10.83 -21.39 -8.03
C LYS A 267 -11.27 -21.01 -9.44
N ASN A 268 -11.12 -19.73 -9.79
CA ASN A 268 -11.67 -19.18 -11.04
C ASN A 268 -13.18 -19.48 -11.20
N LYS A 269 -13.54 -20.34 -12.14
CA LYS A 269 -14.94 -20.68 -12.49
C LYS A 269 -15.51 -21.90 -11.77
N LYS A 270 -14.72 -22.55 -10.94
CA LYS A 270 -15.08 -23.84 -10.36
C LYS A 270 -14.93 -23.85 -8.85
N LEU A 271 -15.94 -24.35 -8.14
CA LEU A 271 -15.79 -24.71 -6.75
C LEU A 271 -14.78 -25.86 -6.62
N VAL A 272 -13.76 -25.65 -5.79
CA VAL A 272 -12.81 -26.68 -5.36
C VAL A 272 -13.17 -27.21 -3.98
N ILE A 273 -13.86 -26.41 -3.17
CA ILE A 273 -14.50 -26.80 -1.91
C ILE A 273 -15.96 -26.36 -1.99
N ASP A 274 -16.89 -27.30 -1.84
CA ASP A 274 -18.31 -26.99 -1.88
C ASP A 274 -18.75 -26.16 -0.67
N CYS A 275 -19.81 -25.34 -0.82
CA CYS A 275 -20.38 -24.54 0.27
C CYS A 275 -21.10 -25.43 1.28
N THR A 276 -20.35 -26.09 2.15
CA THR A 276 -20.85 -27.04 3.15
C THR A 276 -20.19 -26.88 4.53
N TYR A 277 -19.30 -25.92 4.69
CA TYR A 277 -18.56 -25.66 5.92
C TYR A 277 -19.05 -24.40 6.62
N ASP A 278 -18.95 -24.38 7.95
CA ASP A 278 -19.36 -23.24 8.77
C ASP A 278 -18.28 -22.16 8.76
N GLU A 279 -17.01 -22.57 8.58
CA GLU A 279 -15.86 -21.67 8.45
C GLU A 279 -14.76 -22.32 7.59
N ILE A 280 -13.99 -21.51 6.88
CA ILE A 280 -12.81 -21.93 6.12
C ILE A 280 -11.72 -20.87 6.30
N GLU A 281 -10.55 -21.30 6.79
CA GLU A 281 -9.35 -20.48 6.94
C GLU A 281 -8.22 -21.03 6.07
N TYR A 282 -7.45 -20.15 5.42
CA TYR A 282 -6.29 -20.55 4.62
C TYR A 282 -5.00 -20.41 5.41
N ASN A 283 -4.28 -21.51 5.59
CA ASN A 283 -2.92 -21.49 6.12
C ASN A 283 -1.92 -21.28 4.97
N LYS A 284 -1.32 -20.09 4.93
CA LYS A 284 -0.38 -19.66 3.88
C LYS A 284 0.89 -20.50 3.87
N THR A 285 1.42 -20.86 5.03
CA THR A 285 2.68 -21.58 5.18
C THR A 285 2.59 -22.98 4.59
N ASP A 286 1.58 -23.73 4.97
CA ASP A 286 1.40 -25.13 4.55
C ASP A 286 0.52 -25.27 3.29
N LYS A 287 -0.05 -24.15 2.79
CA LYS A 287 -0.93 -24.08 1.61
C LYS A 287 -2.14 -25.01 1.71
N LEU A 288 -2.78 -25.00 2.87
CA LEU A 288 -3.92 -25.81 3.22
C LEU A 288 -5.09 -24.95 3.67
N PHE A 289 -6.31 -25.51 3.56
CA PHE A 289 -7.50 -24.94 4.18
C PHE A 289 -7.83 -25.72 5.46
N VAL A 290 -7.93 -25.00 6.57
CA VAL A 290 -8.58 -25.50 7.78
C VAL A 290 -10.07 -25.25 7.59
N VAL A 291 -10.87 -26.29 7.64
CA VAL A 291 -12.33 -26.20 7.46
C VAL A 291 -13.04 -26.61 8.73
N GLU A 292 -14.08 -25.87 9.09
CA GLU A 292 -14.90 -26.18 10.26
C GLU A 292 -16.32 -26.56 9.86
N LYS A 293 -16.85 -27.59 10.52
CA LYS A 293 -18.23 -28.02 10.38
C LYS A 293 -18.73 -28.60 11.70
N ASN A 294 -19.87 -28.08 12.20
CA ASN A 294 -20.42 -28.50 13.48
C ASN A 294 -19.39 -28.40 14.63
N SER A 295 -18.62 -27.31 14.68
CA SER A 295 -17.55 -27.07 15.67
C SER A 295 -16.45 -28.16 15.65
N LYS A 296 -16.25 -28.81 14.54
CA LYS A 296 -15.14 -29.74 14.31
C LYS A 296 -14.33 -29.31 13.10
N GLN A 297 -13.01 -29.41 13.22
CA GLN A 297 -12.05 -29.02 12.18
C GLN A 297 -11.57 -30.21 11.38
N GLY A 298 -11.24 -29.94 10.13
CA GLY A 298 -10.61 -30.83 9.19
C GLY A 298 -9.65 -30.08 8.27
N ILE A 299 -8.89 -30.78 7.45
CA ILE A 299 -7.93 -30.18 6.51
C ILE A 299 -8.25 -30.57 5.08
N ILE A 300 -8.24 -29.56 4.20
CA ILE A 300 -8.39 -29.72 2.75
C ILE A 300 -7.20 -29.02 2.07
N ASN A 301 -6.63 -29.63 1.05
CA ASN A 301 -5.56 -28.97 0.28
C ASN A 301 -6.12 -27.96 -0.74
N ILE A 302 -5.22 -27.20 -1.37
CA ILE A 302 -5.56 -26.14 -2.34
C ILE A 302 -6.31 -26.65 -3.60
N GLU A 303 -6.20 -27.96 -3.90
CA GLU A 303 -6.93 -28.61 -5.00
C GLU A 303 -8.31 -29.13 -4.58
N GLY A 304 -8.69 -28.99 -3.31
CA GLY A 304 -9.97 -29.44 -2.77
C GLY A 304 -9.97 -30.89 -2.30
N LYS A 305 -8.79 -31.54 -2.16
CA LYS A 305 -8.68 -32.89 -1.61
C LYS A 305 -8.66 -32.85 -0.09
N GLN A 306 -9.54 -33.61 0.55
CA GLN A 306 -9.53 -33.79 1.99
C GLN A 306 -8.28 -34.54 2.45
N ILE A 307 -7.54 -33.94 3.38
CA ILE A 307 -6.33 -34.48 4.00
C ILE A 307 -6.68 -35.09 5.37
N LEU A 308 -7.37 -34.33 6.23
CA LEU A 308 -7.91 -34.82 7.50
C LEU A 308 -9.44 -34.66 7.52
N PRO A 309 -10.17 -35.64 8.09
CA PRO A 309 -11.62 -35.54 8.23
C PRO A 309 -12.01 -34.44 9.22
N THR A 310 -13.23 -33.92 9.06
CA THR A 310 -13.78 -32.87 9.94
C THR A 310 -14.34 -33.50 11.23
N GLU A 311 -13.43 -33.91 12.13
CA GLU A 311 -13.77 -34.60 13.38
C GLU A 311 -12.94 -34.17 14.58
N TYR A 312 -11.95 -33.29 14.37
CA TYR A 312 -11.07 -32.82 15.44
C TYR A 312 -11.65 -31.58 16.12
N ASP A 313 -11.36 -31.39 17.40
CA ASP A 313 -11.76 -30.18 18.14
C ASP A 313 -10.96 -28.96 17.71
N TYR A 314 -9.69 -29.21 17.39
CA TYR A 314 -8.78 -28.17 16.94
C TYR A 314 -7.64 -28.79 16.12
N ILE A 315 -7.24 -28.10 15.04
CA ILE A 315 -6.08 -28.50 14.22
C ILE A 315 -5.14 -27.30 14.11
N TYR A 316 -3.89 -27.52 14.49
CA TYR A 316 -2.82 -26.55 14.30
C TYR A 316 -1.90 -27.01 13.18
N CYS A 317 -1.65 -26.10 12.23
CA CYS A 317 -0.77 -26.36 11.08
C CYS A 317 0.53 -25.58 11.27
N ALA A 318 1.67 -26.28 11.29
CA ALA A 318 2.98 -25.67 11.37
C ALA A 318 3.96 -26.42 10.49
N GLN A 319 4.56 -25.75 9.53
CA GLN A 319 5.65 -26.20 8.66
C GLN A 319 5.66 -27.72 8.38
N ASN A 320 4.71 -28.17 7.58
CA ASN A 320 4.53 -29.56 7.16
C ASN A 320 4.10 -30.54 8.29
N ILE A 321 3.69 -30.04 9.45
CA ILE A 321 3.17 -30.85 10.55
C ILE A 321 1.75 -30.36 10.89
N LEU A 322 0.80 -31.30 10.93
CA LEU A 322 -0.56 -31.08 11.38
C LEU A 322 -0.71 -31.69 12.77
N THR A 323 -0.98 -30.87 13.77
CA THR A 323 -1.29 -31.31 15.14
C THR A 323 -2.78 -31.21 15.35
N ALA A 324 -3.48 -32.34 15.51
CA ALA A 324 -4.92 -32.42 15.60
C ALA A 324 -5.33 -32.95 17.00
N LYS A 325 -6.21 -32.20 17.68
CA LYS A 325 -6.71 -32.53 19.02
C LYS A 325 -8.13 -33.07 18.93
N LYS A 326 -8.37 -34.20 19.62
CA LYS A 326 -9.69 -34.85 19.73
C LYS A 326 -9.93 -35.27 21.18
N GLY A 327 -10.73 -34.49 21.92
CA GLY A 327 -10.86 -34.64 23.36
C GLY A 327 -9.55 -34.29 24.07
N GLU A 328 -9.02 -35.26 24.84
CA GLU A 328 -7.71 -35.12 25.49
C GLU A 328 -6.57 -35.67 24.63
N ASP A 329 -6.88 -36.37 23.53
CA ASP A 329 -5.88 -36.98 22.65
C ASP A 329 -5.35 -35.97 21.62
N THR A 330 -4.04 -35.97 21.43
CA THR A 330 -3.37 -35.18 20.40
C THR A 330 -2.70 -36.14 19.40
N GLU A 331 -3.00 -35.93 18.14
CA GLU A 331 -2.45 -36.70 17.03
C GLU A 331 -1.66 -35.79 16.09
N THR A 332 -0.58 -36.30 15.54
CA THR A 332 0.27 -35.54 14.61
C THR A 332 0.30 -36.22 13.25
N PHE A 333 0.23 -35.43 12.18
CA PHE A 333 0.22 -35.92 10.80
C PHE A 333 1.17 -35.10 9.92
N ASP A 334 1.62 -35.69 8.83
CA ASP A 334 2.24 -34.94 7.74
C ASP A 334 1.17 -34.24 6.87
N LEU A 335 1.58 -33.40 5.92
CA LEU A 335 0.65 -32.68 5.02
C LEU A 335 -0.11 -33.61 4.03
N SER A 336 0.25 -34.90 3.99
CA SER A 336 -0.49 -35.90 3.21
C SER A 336 -1.55 -36.63 4.04
N GLY A 337 -1.61 -36.36 5.36
CA GLY A 337 -2.52 -36.99 6.31
C GLY A 337 -2.00 -38.32 6.88
N ASN A 338 -0.72 -38.62 6.71
CA ASN A 338 -0.13 -39.81 7.33
C ASN A 338 0.19 -39.52 8.79
N LYS A 339 -0.33 -40.36 9.70
CA LYS A 339 -0.12 -40.21 11.13
C LYS A 339 1.37 -40.38 11.51
N GLN A 340 1.86 -39.43 12.32
CA GLN A 340 3.20 -39.45 12.90
C GLN A 340 3.10 -39.93 14.34
N GLU A 341 4.05 -40.79 14.77
CA GLU A 341 4.06 -41.28 16.14
C GLU A 341 4.77 -40.29 17.08
N ASN A 342 4.16 -40.01 18.25
CA ASN A 342 4.63 -39.20 19.38
C ASN A 342 4.79 -37.70 19.16
N PRO A 343 3.78 -36.86 19.46
CA PRO A 343 3.95 -35.42 19.62
C PRO A 343 4.86 -35.16 20.85
N LYS A 344 6.05 -34.66 20.58
CA LYS A 344 7.03 -34.29 21.59
C LYS A 344 6.74 -32.95 22.24
N TYR A 345 5.92 -32.16 21.60
CA TYR A 345 5.62 -30.76 21.95
C TYR A 345 4.10 -30.54 22.05
N GLU A 346 3.69 -29.69 22.96
CA GLU A 346 2.31 -29.26 23.10
C GLU A 346 1.89 -28.35 21.93
N SER A 347 2.82 -27.47 21.51
CA SER A 347 2.60 -26.55 20.38
C SER A 347 3.84 -26.39 19.52
N LEU A 348 3.60 -26.16 18.23
CA LEU A 348 4.59 -25.79 17.24
C LEU A 348 4.15 -24.45 16.65
N ILE A 349 5.04 -23.46 16.63
CA ILE A 349 4.77 -22.09 16.17
C ILE A 349 5.66 -21.79 14.97
N ASP A 350 5.04 -21.46 13.86
CA ASP A 350 5.76 -21.07 12.64
C ASP A 350 6.50 -19.75 12.83
N THR A 351 7.64 -19.67 12.17
CA THR A 351 8.37 -18.41 12.08
C THR A 351 8.34 -17.88 10.64
N SER A 352 8.69 -16.61 10.44
CA SER A 352 8.86 -16.05 9.09
C SER A 352 10.02 -16.65 8.29
N ASN A 353 10.77 -17.60 8.88
CA ASN A 353 11.83 -18.35 8.23
C ASN A 353 11.50 -19.85 8.29
N GLU A 354 11.16 -20.43 7.16
CA GLU A 354 10.75 -21.84 7.03
C GLU A 354 11.73 -22.89 7.56
N ASN A 355 12.97 -22.49 7.91
CA ASN A 355 13.96 -23.40 8.49
C ASN A 355 13.81 -23.55 10.01
N TYR A 356 12.97 -22.74 10.67
CA TYR A 356 12.85 -22.72 12.12
C TYR A 356 11.41 -22.82 12.60
N ILE A 357 11.18 -23.69 13.57
CA ILE A 357 9.91 -23.88 14.26
C ILE A 357 10.13 -23.61 15.74
N ILE A 358 9.38 -22.73 16.34
CA ILE A 358 9.36 -22.52 17.78
C ILE A 358 8.51 -23.63 18.40
N THR A 359 9.00 -24.27 19.43
CA THR A 359 8.33 -25.36 20.15
C THR A 359 7.92 -24.91 21.53
N VAL A 360 6.77 -25.35 21.99
CA VAL A 360 6.31 -25.21 23.38
C VAL A 360 6.13 -26.62 23.94
N ASP A 361 6.76 -26.92 25.07
CA ASP A 361 6.58 -28.21 25.74
C ASP A 361 5.42 -28.16 26.76
N ASN A 362 5.14 -29.31 27.39
CA ASN A 362 4.05 -29.43 28.36
C ASN A 362 4.27 -28.64 29.67
N ASP A 363 5.47 -28.07 29.88
CA ASP A 363 5.81 -27.18 31.00
C ASP A 363 5.76 -25.71 30.58
N GLU A 364 5.12 -25.41 29.42
CA GLU A 364 5.01 -24.07 28.82
C GLU A 364 6.38 -23.41 28.55
N LYS A 365 7.43 -24.23 28.31
CA LYS A 365 8.76 -23.73 27.96
C LYS A 365 8.96 -23.71 26.46
N PHE A 366 9.54 -22.61 25.99
CA PHE A 366 9.83 -22.38 24.58
C PHE A 366 11.20 -22.90 24.20
N GLY A 367 11.30 -23.49 23.03
CA GLY A 367 12.53 -23.95 22.37
C GLY A 367 12.45 -23.70 20.86
N VAL A 368 13.41 -24.18 20.10
CA VAL A 368 13.44 -24.10 18.63
C VAL A 368 13.95 -25.40 18.05
N ILE A 369 13.31 -25.88 17.00
CA ILE A 369 13.77 -26.98 16.16
C ILE A 369 13.95 -26.48 14.71
N ASN A 370 14.73 -27.23 13.92
CA ASN A 370 14.75 -27.03 12.47
C ASN A 370 13.63 -27.83 11.79
N LYS A 371 13.46 -27.64 10.48
CA LYS A 371 12.41 -28.32 9.68
C LYS A 371 12.56 -29.85 9.63
N GLU A 372 13.75 -30.41 9.95
CA GLU A 372 13.97 -31.83 10.08
C GLU A 372 13.66 -32.37 11.51
N GLY A 373 13.21 -31.50 12.43
CA GLY A 373 12.87 -31.82 13.80
C GLY A 373 14.07 -31.87 14.76
N ASN A 374 15.27 -31.46 14.33
CA ASN A 374 16.45 -31.41 15.21
C ASN A 374 16.36 -30.21 16.15
N ILE A 375 16.66 -30.44 17.43
CA ILE A 375 16.65 -29.38 18.45
C ILE A 375 17.81 -28.43 18.22
N LEU A 376 17.50 -27.17 18.01
CA LEU A 376 18.45 -26.05 17.91
C LEU A 376 18.57 -25.32 19.26
N ILE A 377 17.44 -25.02 19.89
CA ILE A 377 17.35 -24.40 21.21
C ILE A 377 16.43 -25.27 22.07
N LYS A 378 16.93 -25.69 23.24
CA LYS A 378 16.15 -26.52 24.17
C LYS A 378 15.00 -25.72 24.78
N ASN A 379 13.90 -26.39 25.14
CA ASN A 379 12.74 -25.83 25.82
C ASN A 379 13.08 -25.42 27.28
N ASN A 380 13.73 -24.28 27.44
CA ASN A 380 14.16 -23.76 28.74
C ASN A 380 13.73 -22.30 28.98
N TYR A 381 13.13 -21.64 27.99
CA TYR A 381 12.85 -20.21 28.01
C TYR A 381 11.38 -19.94 28.29
N GLN A 382 11.09 -18.82 28.93
CA GLN A 382 9.73 -18.37 29.21
C GLN A 382 9.01 -17.90 27.93
N TYR A 383 9.78 -17.42 26.96
CA TYR A 383 9.28 -17.00 25.66
C TYR A 383 10.44 -16.99 24.65
N ILE A 384 10.14 -17.33 23.41
CA ILE A 384 11.06 -17.16 22.27
C ILE A 384 10.26 -16.62 21.08
N GLU A 385 10.84 -15.66 20.38
CA GLU A 385 10.37 -15.22 19.07
C GLU A 385 11.53 -15.16 18.08
N TYR A 386 11.22 -15.39 16.80
CA TYR A 386 12.19 -15.24 15.72
C TYR A 386 12.40 -13.78 15.39
N ALA A 387 13.65 -13.33 15.38
CA ALA A 387 14.00 -11.96 15.00
C ALA A 387 14.27 -11.85 13.49
N PHE A 388 15.39 -12.38 13.03
CA PHE A 388 15.80 -12.46 11.62
C PHE A 388 17.05 -13.34 11.49
N GLY A 389 17.35 -13.81 10.26
CA GLY A 389 18.55 -14.59 9.97
C GLY A 389 18.62 -15.86 10.81
N LYS A 390 19.51 -15.88 11.79
CA LYS A 390 19.70 -17.00 12.73
C LYS A 390 19.47 -16.58 14.20
N PHE A 391 18.79 -15.48 14.44
CA PHE A 391 18.64 -14.92 15.77
C PHE A 391 17.23 -15.03 16.31
N PHE A 392 17.15 -15.31 17.62
CA PHE A 392 15.92 -15.46 18.38
C PHE A 392 15.97 -14.57 19.61
N ILE A 393 14.96 -13.75 19.80
CA ILE A 393 14.75 -12.99 21.03
C ILE A 393 14.12 -13.93 22.04
N ALA A 394 14.72 -14.06 23.22
CA ALA A 394 14.25 -14.96 24.24
C ALA A 394 14.13 -14.28 25.60
N THR A 395 13.21 -14.78 26.43
CA THR A 395 13.02 -14.33 27.81
C THR A 395 13.44 -15.44 28.77
N SER A 396 14.34 -15.10 29.72
CA SER A 396 14.76 -15.97 30.80
C SER A 396 14.80 -15.15 32.09
N ASP A 397 14.20 -15.67 33.16
CA ASP A 397 14.12 -15.01 34.49
C ASP A 397 13.62 -13.55 34.43
N GLY A 398 12.63 -13.30 33.55
CA GLY A 398 12.03 -11.99 33.36
C GLY A 398 12.92 -10.96 32.67
N LYS A 399 14.06 -11.36 32.10
CA LYS A 399 14.94 -10.52 31.29
C LYS A 399 15.02 -11.04 29.86
N VAL A 400 15.19 -10.11 28.94
CA VAL A 400 15.25 -10.37 27.50
C VAL A 400 16.69 -10.38 27.02
N GLY A 401 17.02 -11.38 26.19
CA GLY A 401 18.30 -11.55 25.53
C GLY A 401 18.14 -12.10 24.13
N VAL A 402 19.23 -12.40 23.45
CA VAL A 402 19.19 -12.98 22.09
C VAL A 402 20.08 -14.21 22.01
N LEU A 403 19.53 -15.24 21.38
CA LEU A 403 20.21 -16.50 21.07
C LEU A 403 20.44 -16.60 19.56
N ASN A 404 21.48 -17.35 19.18
CA ASN A 404 21.61 -17.82 17.80
C ASN A 404 20.95 -19.19 17.62
N ASP A 405 20.95 -19.72 16.40
CA ASP A 405 20.40 -21.02 16.02
C ASP A 405 21.19 -22.23 16.55
N GLU A 406 22.33 -22.01 17.23
CA GLU A 406 23.06 -23.02 18.00
C GLU A 406 22.68 -23.00 19.50
N GLY A 407 21.69 -22.16 19.88
CA GLY A 407 21.29 -21.94 21.27
C GLY A 407 22.30 -21.13 22.10
N LYS A 408 23.28 -20.50 21.45
CA LYS A 408 24.30 -19.70 22.12
C LYS A 408 23.79 -18.26 22.33
N GLN A 409 23.94 -17.74 23.55
CA GLN A 409 23.66 -16.37 23.87
C GLN A 409 24.60 -15.43 23.10
N VAL A 410 24.03 -14.49 22.35
CA VAL A 410 24.76 -13.43 21.59
C VAL A 410 24.51 -12.04 22.15
N ILE A 411 23.34 -11.80 22.77
CA ILE A 411 23.04 -10.61 23.56
C ILE A 411 22.59 -11.08 24.94
N SER A 412 23.14 -10.46 26.00
CA SER A 412 22.89 -10.87 27.38
C SER A 412 21.43 -10.70 27.81
N PHE A 413 20.94 -11.60 28.69
CA PHE A 413 19.65 -11.48 29.35
C PHE A 413 19.70 -10.39 30.44
N SER A 414 19.74 -9.14 30.02
CA SER A 414 19.87 -7.98 30.92
C SER A 414 18.94 -6.84 30.56
N TYR A 415 18.25 -6.94 29.45
CA TYR A 415 17.35 -5.91 28.95
C TYR A 415 15.91 -6.11 29.43
N ASP A 416 15.18 -5.01 29.49
CA ASP A 416 13.75 -5.05 29.79
C ASP A 416 12.95 -5.40 28.53
N ILE A 417 13.41 -4.90 27.38
CA ILE A 417 12.79 -5.15 26.08
C ILE A 417 13.90 -5.27 25.03
N ILE A 418 13.80 -6.27 24.18
CA ILE A 418 14.49 -6.35 22.88
C ILE A 418 13.42 -6.62 21.84
N GLN A 419 13.45 -5.90 20.73
CA GLN A 419 12.53 -6.15 19.62
C GLN A 419 13.22 -5.93 18.27
N ARG A 420 12.78 -6.62 17.24
CA ARG A 420 13.21 -6.36 15.87
C ARG A 420 12.78 -4.95 15.48
N VAL A 421 13.65 -4.20 14.84
CA VAL A 421 13.26 -2.94 14.18
C VAL A 421 12.39 -3.29 12.98
N LYS A 422 11.20 -2.68 12.90
CA LYS A 422 10.19 -3.01 11.88
C LYS A 422 10.79 -3.02 10.47
N ASP A 423 10.60 -4.12 9.76
CA ASP A 423 11.06 -4.35 8.37
C ASP A 423 12.59 -4.22 8.16
N LYS A 424 13.38 -4.41 9.23
CA LYS A 424 14.84 -4.31 9.21
C LYS A 424 15.50 -5.58 9.76
N ASN A 425 16.76 -5.79 9.38
CA ASN A 425 17.62 -6.81 9.98
C ASN A 425 18.44 -6.21 11.11
N ALA A 426 17.78 -5.59 12.05
CA ALA A 426 18.37 -4.95 13.22
C ALA A 426 17.43 -5.11 14.42
N MET A 427 18.00 -5.05 15.62
CA MET A 427 17.25 -5.09 16.88
C MET A 427 17.51 -3.81 17.69
N GLN A 428 16.45 -3.31 18.33
CA GLN A 428 16.59 -2.32 19.39
C GLN A 428 16.43 -2.99 20.75
N ALA A 429 17.37 -2.72 21.66
CA ALA A 429 17.30 -3.11 23.04
C ALA A 429 17.08 -1.88 23.91
N ILE A 430 16.16 -1.95 24.88
CA ILE A 430 15.75 -0.83 25.71
C ILE A 430 16.09 -1.13 27.15
N ILE A 431 16.74 -0.16 27.81
CA ILE A 431 16.97 -0.12 29.26
C ILE A 431 16.02 0.96 29.82
N SER A 432 14.87 0.54 30.33
CA SER A 432 13.79 1.43 30.74
C SER A 432 14.20 2.38 31.87
N SER A 433 15.02 1.92 32.82
CA SER A 433 15.48 2.72 33.96
C SER A 433 16.31 3.94 33.59
N SER A 434 16.96 3.93 32.43
CA SER A 434 17.79 5.02 31.91
C SER A 434 17.27 5.66 30.63
N ASN A 435 16.13 5.20 30.12
CA ASN A 435 15.56 5.58 28.81
C ASN A 435 16.61 5.52 27.69
N THR A 436 17.37 4.42 27.67
CA THR A 436 18.47 4.21 26.73
C THR A 436 18.09 3.17 25.67
N ILE A 437 18.31 3.50 24.40
CA ILE A 437 18.16 2.61 23.27
C ILE A 437 19.55 2.19 22.80
N GLU A 438 19.75 0.89 22.65
CA GLU A 438 20.91 0.29 22.00
C GLU A 438 20.47 -0.39 20.71
N ILE A 439 21.19 -0.19 19.63
CA ILE A 439 20.93 -0.86 18.35
C ILE A 439 21.98 -1.93 18.12
N TYR A 440 21.48 -3.09 17.72
CA TYR A 440 22.27 -4.25 17.31
C TYR A 440 22.03 -4.51 15.82
N ASN A 441 23.12 -4.69 15.07
CA ASN A 441 23.08 -4.91 13.63
C ASN A 441 22.69 -6.37 13.27
N SER A 442 22.67 -6.67 11.97
CA SER A 442 22.35 -7.98 11.42
C SER A 442 23.29 -9.11 11.87
N ASN A 443 24.40 -8.81 12.53
CA ASN A 443 25.33 -9.76 13.14
C ASN A 443 25.21 -9.82 14.67
N ALA A 444 24.16 -9.21 15.24
CA ALA A 444 23.96 -9.05 16.68
C ALA A 444 25.12 -8.29 17.38
N GLN A 445 25.79 -7.39 16.66
CA GLN A 445 26.84 -6.52 17.23
C GLN A 445 26.23 -5.16 17.55
N LYS A 446 26.51 -4.65 18.75
CA LYS A 446 26.06 -3.33 19.15
C LYS A 446 26.76 -2.25 18.32
N THR A 447 25.98 -1.43 17.63
CA THR A 447 26.47 -0.37 16.75
C THR A 447 26.35 1.01 17.35
N THR A 448 25.32 1.25 18.17
CA THR A 448 25.14 2.54 18.81
C THR A 448 24.34 2.42 20.10
N THR A 449 24.53 3.42 20.96
CA THR A 449 23.78 3.66 22.20
C THR A 449 23.36 5.12 22.20
N ILE A 450 22.08 5.39 22.44
CA ILE A 450 21.54 6.75 22.50
C ILE A 450 20.55 6.85 23.66
N LYS A 451 20.63 7.93 24.42
CA LYS A 451 19.73 8.21 25.53
C LYS A 451 18.63 9.17 25.08
N ASP A 452 17.41 8.97 25.60
CA ASP A 452 16.25 9.84 25.34
C ASP A 452 15.99 10.04 23.83
N ALA A 453 16.13 8.95 23.04
CA ALA A 453 15.97 8.99 21.61
C ALA A 453 14.63 8.39 21.16
N THR A 454 14.16 8.88 20.01
CA THR A 454 13.06 8.29 19.24
C THR A 454 13.63 7.61 18.00
N LEU A 455 13.13 6.42 17.71
CA LEU A 455 13.49 5.66 16.52
C LEU A 455 12.42 5.85 15.45
N TYR A 456 12.86 6.17 14.23
CA TYR A 456 12.05 6.27 13.01
C TYR A 456 12.61 5.31 11.96
N THR A 457 11.74 4.73 11.14
CA THR A 457 12.13 3.85 10.03
C THR A 457 11.44 4.29 8.74
N ASN A 458 12.14 4.13 7.63
CA ASN A 458 11.56 4.16 6.28
C ASN A 458 12.13 2.99 5.46
N SER A 459 11.85 2.91 4.14
CA SER A 459 12.38 1.83 3.27
C SER A 459 13.91 1.74 3.27
N ASP A 460 14.61 2.87 3.43
CA ASP A 460 16.03 2.99 3.11
C ASP A 460 16.94 3.00 4.34
N TYR A 461 16.45 3.49 5.49
CA TYR A 461 17.28 3.64 6.68
C TYR A 461 16.50 3.60 8.00
N ILE A 462 17.24 3.47 9.10
CA ILE A 462 16.78 3.68 10.47
C ILE A 462 17.35 5.03 10.93
N LYS A 463 16.51 5.90 11.51
CA LYS A 463 16.91 7.18 12.08
C LYS A 463 16.68 7.17 13.58
N LEU A 464 17.71 7.49 14.35
CA LEU A 464 17.63 7.75 15.78
C LEU A 464 17.78 9.25 16.03
N LEU A 465 16.82 9.85 16.69
CA LEU A 465 16.76 11.27 16.98
C LEU A 465 16.60 11.50 18.48
N SER A 466 17.53 12.22 19.08
CA SER A 466 17.41 12.81 20.42
C SER A 466 17.50 14.34 20.34
N SER A 467 17.35 15.02 21.46
CA SER A 467 17.48 16.49 21.51
C SER A 467 18.86 17.00 21.06
N ASN A 468 19.91 16.20 21.19
CA ASN A 468 21.29 16.62 20.97
C ASN A 468 22.07 15.75 19.98
N ASP A 469 21.49 14.66 19.48
CA ASP A 469 22.19 13.73 18.58
C ASP A 469 21.21 13.12 17.57
N MET A 470 21.70 12.88 16.36
CA MET A 470 20.96 12.22 15.30
C MET A 470 21.89 11.24 14.58
N LYS A 471 21.43 10.00 14.42
CA LYS A 471 22.17 8.95 13.74
C LYS A 471 21.33 8.25 12.70
N TYR A 472 21.96 7.91 11.59
CA TYR A 472 21.37 7.09 10.55
C TYR A 472 22.07 5.73 10.52
N LEU A 473 21.27 4.68 10.30
CA LEU A 473 21.76 3.31 10.14
C LEU A 473 21.07 2.70 8.90
N ASP A 474 21.80 1.81 8.24
CA ASP A 474 21.26 1.03 7.12
C ASP A 474 20.18 0.03 7.58
N ASN A 475 19.59 -0.68 6.62
CA ASN A 475 18.59 -1.70 6.89
C ASN A 475 19.12 -2.91 7.71
N ASN A 476 20.44 -3.01 7.86
CA ASN A 476 21.10 -4.01 8.67
C ASN A 476 21.56 -3.48 10.04
N GLY A 477 21.23 -2.24 10.40
CA GLY A 477 21.55 -1.62 11.68
C GLY A 477 23.00 -1.12 11.81
N ASN A 478 23.76 -1.00 10.73
CA ASN A 478 25.11 -0.40 10.77
C ASN A 478 25.01 1.11 10.61
N ILE A 479 25.84 1.85 11.34
CA ILE A 479 25.91 3.32 11.17
C ILE A 479 26.36 3.63 9.74
N ILE A 480 25.61 4.50 9.08
CA ILE A 480 25.92 4.97 7.74
C ILE A 480 26.12 6.48 7.74
N SER A 481 27.01 6.92 6.87
CA SER A 481 27.22 8.35 6.61
C SER A 481 26.07 8.93 5.81
N ASN A 482 25.82 10.22 5.97
CA ASN A 482 24.82 10.94 5.20
C ASN A 482 25.08 10.80 3.68
N LYS A 483 26.33 10.65 3.25
CA LYS A 483 26.72 10.50 1.87
C LYS A 483 26.25 9.17 1.24
N GLU A 484 26.10 8.11 2.05
CA GLU A 484 25.63 6.79 1.58
C GLU A 484 24.11 6.75 1.40
N ILE A 485 23.40 7.58 2.16
CA ILE A 485 21.92 7.61 2.11
C ILE A 485 21.42 8.50 0.99
N PHE A 486 22.13 9.57 0.67
CA PHE A 486 21.58 10.66 -0.09
C PHE A 486 22.41 10.97 -1.33
N LYS A 487 21.73 11.18 -2.46
CA LYS A 487 22.35 11.57 -3.72
C LYS A 487 23.06 12.92 -3.59
N GLU A 488 24.08 13.14 -4.41
CA GLU A 488 24.84 14.40 -4.50
C GLU A 488 23.91 15.64 -4.46
N ASN A 489 24.30 16.65 -3.66
CA ASN A 489 23.60 17.93 -3.46
C ASN A 489 22.41 17.95 -2.48
N THR A 490 22.29 16.99 -1.58
CA THR A 490 21.29 17.07 -0.49
C THR A 490 21.95 17.61 0.78
N LEU A 491 21.28 18.54 1.46
CA LEU A 491 21.67 19.02 2.78
C LEU A 491 20.95 18.24 3.88
N PHE A 492 21.63 18.10 5.03
CA PHE A 492 21.16 17.30 6.16
C PHE A 492 20.96 18.17 7.37
N ALA A 493 19.82 17.98 8.04
CA ALA A 493 19.60 18.59 9.32
C ALA A 493 20.63 18.07 10.33
N TYR A 494 21.27 18.97 11.06
CA TYR A 494 22.14 18.67 12.18
C TYR A 494 21.78 19.58 13.36
N SER A 495 22.07 19.12 14.56
CA SER A 495 21.85 19.90 15.78
C SER A 495 23.17 20.21 16.47
N LYS A 496 23.27 21.44 16.98
CA LYS A 496 24.39 21.92 17.82
C LYS A 496 23.87 22.88 18.87
N ASP A 497 24.18 22.62 20.12
CA ASP A 497 23.78 23.46 21.27
C ASP A 497 22.26 23.72 21.34
N GLY A 498 21.45 22.68 20.99
CA GLY A 498 19.98 22.75 20.99
C GLY A 498 19.38 23.58 19.86
N LYS A 499 20.16 23.95 18.86
CA LYS A 499 19.72 24.62 17.64
C LYS A 499 19.99 23.76 16.42
N TRP A 500 19.21 23.96 15.38
CA TRP A 500 19.26 23.20 14.14
C TRP A 500 19.83 24.03 12.99
N GLY A 501 20.55 23.36 12.11
CA GLY A 501 21.09 23.88 10.86
C GLY A 501 21.18 22.77 9.82
N PHE A 502 21.96 23.00 8.76
CA PHE A 502 22.16 21.99 7.71
C PHE A 502 23.65 21.86 7.34
N VAL A 503 24.06 20.61 7.12
CA VAL A 503 25.38 20.24 6.61
C VAL A 503 25.24 19.55 5.25
N ASP A 504 26.31 19.56 4.47
CA ASP A 504 26.40 18.75 3.25
C ASP A 504 26.73 17.27 3.58
N ALA A 505 26.79 16.42 2.58
CA ALA A 505 27.10 15.01 2.72
C ALA A 505 28.51 14.73 3.33
N ASN A 506 29.39 15.71 3.36
CA ASN A 506 30.71 15.60 3.97
C ASN A 506 30.74 16.13 5.41
N GLY A 507 29.59 16.57 5.96
CA GLY A 507 29.48 17.16 7.29
C GLY A 507 29.91 18.63 7.36
N LYS A 508 30.14 19.29 6.20
CA LYS A 508 30.45 20.72 6.16
C LYS A 508 29.18 21.50 6.43
N GLU A 509 29.23 22.43 7.38
CA GLU A 509 28.13 23.33 7.69
C GLU A 509 27.84 24.25 6.50
N ILE A 510 26.62 24.17 5.98
CA ILE A 510 26.09 25.01 4.89
C ILE A 510 25.13 26.06 5.46
N VAL A 511 24.29 25.65 6.41
CA VAL A 511 23.40 26.54 7.16
C VAL A 511 23.70 26.40 8.64
N GLN A 512 24.13 27.50 9.25
CA GLN A 512 24.50 27.52 10.67
C GLN A 512 23.36 27.04 11.56
N ALA A 513 23.71 26.30 12.62
CA ALA A 513 22.77 25.87 13.65
C ALA A 513 22.28 27.06 14.48
N LYS A 514 21.14 27.63 14.10
CA LYS A 514 20.52 28.79 14.76
C LYS A 514 18.99 28.69 14.87
N TYR A 515 18.39 27.71 14.22
CA TYR A 515 16.94 27.51 14.17
C TYR A 515 16.46 26.65 15.33
N ASP A 516 15.23 26.91 15.80
CA ASP A 516 14.60 26.13 16.85
C ASP A 516 14.20 24.73 16.34
N MET A 517 13.89 24.64 15.06
CA MET A 517 13.51 23.41 14.38
C MET A 517 13.75 23.54 12.87
N VAL A 518 13.98 22.42 12.20
CA VAL A 518 14.03 22.32 10.74
C VAL A 518 13.28 21.08 10.27
N THR A 519 12.85 21.08 9.00
CA THR A 519 12.33 19.88 8.34
C THR A 519 13.42 19.19 7.54
N GLU A 520 13.17 17.98 7.07
CA GLU A 520 13.96 17.38 5.99
C GLU A 520 13.71 18.11 4.67
N TYR A 521 14.66 17.97 3.73
CA TYR A 521 14.46 18.51 2.39
C TYR A 521 13.36 17.74 1.66
N SER A 522 12.44 18.47 1.06
CA SER A 522 11.44 17.91 0.17
C SER A 522 12.08 17.40 -1.15
N LYS A 523 11.34 16.58 -1.89
CA LYS A 523 11.72 16.17 -3.25
C LYS A 523 11.96 17.34 -4.21
N TYR A 524 11.42 18.53 -3.89
CA TYR A 524 11.59 19.76 -4.67
C TYR A 524 12.86 20.55 -4.30
N GLY A 525 13.57 20.12 -3.25
CA GLY A 525 14.84 20.73 -2.87
C GLY A 525 14.74 21.90 -1.88
N TYR A 526 13.67 21.94 -1.09
CA TYR A 526 13.44 22.97 -0.10
C TYR A 526 13.18 22.35 1.28
N ALA A 527 13.59 23.03 2.33
CA ALA A 527 13.35 22.64 3.71
C ALA A 527 12.78 23.79 4.53
N GLY A 528 11.97 23.46 5.52
CA GLY A 528 11.45 24.41 6.50
C GLY A 528 12.48 24.72 7.57
N ILE A 529 12.51 25.98 8.00
CA ILE A 529 13.31 26.48 9.13
C ILE A 529 12.38 27.22 10.09
N LYS A 530 12.51 26.99 11.40
CA LYS A 530 11.66 27.63 12.42
C LYS A 530 12.50 28.43 13.39
N ILE A 531 12.09 29.65 13.69
CA ILE A 531 12.67 30.50 14.73
C ILE A 531 11.58 31.30 15.43
N ASN A 532 11.63 31.38 16.76
CA ASN A 532 10.64 32.09 17.58
C ASN A 532 9.18 31.72 17.24
N GLY A 533 8.94 30.42 16.99
CA GLY A 533 7.61 29.89 16.66
C GLY A 533 7.14 30.15 15.21
N LYS A 534 7.93 30.83 14.38
CA LYS A 534 7.59 31.16 12.99
C LYS A 534 8.42 30.33 12.01
N TRP A 535 7.81 29.94 10.90
CA TRP A 535 8.43 29.16 9.85
C TRP A 535 8.91 30.02 8.68
N GLY A 536 9.99 29.59 8.05
CA GLY A 536 10.55 30.08 6.79
C GLY A 536 11.01 28.92 5.93
N VAL A 537 11.70 29.21 4.83
CA VAL A 537 12.12 28.22 3.84
C VAL A 537 13.55 28.45 3.39
N VAL A 538 14.31 27.37 3.22
CA VAL A 538 15.67 27.35 2.70
C VAL A 538 15.76 26.43 1.48
N ASN A 539 16.54 26.81 0.45
CA ASN A 539 16.81 25.99 -0.73
C ASN A 539 18.03 25.07 -0.53
N ARG A 540 18.37 24.26 -1.54
CA ARG A 540 19.50 23.29 -1.49
C ARG A 540 20.88 23.96 -1.38
N GLU A 541 21.02 25.21 -1.82
CA GLU A 541 22.24 26.01 -1.69
C GLU A 541 22.39 26.63 -0.30
N GLY A 542 21.41 26.38 0.61
CA GLY A 542 21.40 26.92 1.95
C GLY A 542 20.94 28.38 2.02
N GLN A 543 20.37 28.91 0.94
CA GLN A 543 19.84 30.28 0.92
C GLN A 543 18.45 30.32 1.53
N VAL A 544 18.20 31.28 2.39
CA VAL A 544 16.86 31.54 2.94
C VAL A 544 16.03 32.18 1.83
N ILE A 545 15.05 31.43 1.31
CA ILE A 545 14.14 31.89 0.25
C ILE A 545 12.96 32.66 0.86
N LYS A 546 12.53 32.24 2.03
CA LYS A 546 11.53 32.91 2.83
C LYS A 546 12.01 33.03 4.28
N GLU A 547 12.02 34.24 4.80
CA GLU A 547 12.33 34.50 6.20
C GLU A 547 11.27 33.86 7.12
N PRO A 548 11.66 33.43 8.35
CA PRO A 548 10.74 32.85 9.32
C PRO A 548 9.69 33.85 9.82
N THR A 549 8.63 34.05 9.06
CA THR A 549 7.53 34.98 9.36
C THR A 549 6.17 34.32 9.51
N TYR A 550 6.04 33.07 9.00
CA TYR A 550 4.77 32.34 8.96
C TYR A 550 4.45 31.65 10.28
N LYS A 551 3.24 31.86 10.81
CA LYS A 551 2.69 31.09 11.91
C LYS A 551 1.98 29.85 11.34
N ILE A 552 2.35 28.67 11.86
CA ILE A 552 1.70 27.41 11.52
C ILE A 552 1.28 26.79 12.84
N ASP A 553 0.00 26.47 12.96
CA ASP A 553 -0.48 25.64 14.04
C ASP A 553 -0.23 24.16 13.68
N TRP A 554 0.32 23.38 14.60
CA TRP A 554 0.56 21.94 14.44
C TRP A 554 -0.72 21.11 14.23
N ASN A 555 -1.88 21.70 14.55
CA ASN A 555 -3.18 21.07 14.27
C ASN A 555 -3.66 21.30 12.84
N GLU A 556 -2.96 22.17 12.08
CA GLU A 556 -3.21 22.35 10.66
C GLU A 556 -2.02 21.82 9.86
N PRO A 557 -2.18 20.69 9.16
CA PRO A 557 -1.07 19.85 8.74
C PRO A 557 -0.26 20.36 7.56
N GLU A 558 -0.49 21.59 7.02
CA GLU A 558 0.02 21.92 5.69
C GLU A 558 0.63 23.30 5.59
N PHE A 559 1.95 23.31 5.47
CA PHE A 559 2.68 24.47 5.00
C PHE A 559 3.15 24.25 3.57
N ILE A 560 2.48 24.91 2.64
CA ILE A 560 2.90 24.99 1.24
C ILE A 560 3.28 26.43 0.96
N ASN A 561 4.48 26.64 0.43
CA ASN A 561 4.86 27.92 -0.16
C ASN A 561 5.05 27.77 -1.67
N LYS A 562 5.31 28.87 -2.35
CA LYS A 562 5.54 28.88 -3.80
C LYS A 562 6.73 28.02 -4.28
N TYR A 563 7.59 27.56 -3.39
CA TYR A 563 8.81 26.83 -3.70
C TYR A 563 8.74 25.36 -3.32
N CYS A 564 7.98 25.02 -2.28
CA CYS A 564 7.89 23.66 -1.82
C CYS A 564 6.56 23.39 -1.14
N LYS A 565 6.11 22.16 -1.26
CA LYS A 565 5.15 21.57 -0.37
C LYS A 565 5.92 21.12 0.86
N LEU A 566 5.88 21.88 1.91
CA LEU A 566 6.30 21.40 3.22
C LEU A 566 5.15 20.59 3.79
N ASN A 567 5.14 19.31 3.42
CA ASN A 567 4.07 18.42 3.80
C ASN A 567 4.32 17.92 5.22
N PHE A 568 3.50 18.38 6.15
CA PHE A 568 3.38 17.79 7.47
C PHE A 568 2.18 16.81 7.56
N GLY A 569 1.56 16.45 6.43
CA GLY A 569 0.40 15.58 6.41
C GLY A 569 -0.26 15.46 5.05
N TYR A 570 -1.14 16.32 4.62
CA TYR A 570 -1.97 16.12 3.44
C TYR A 570 -2.16 17.39 2.60
N GLY A 571 -2.11 17.25 1.27
CA GLY A 571 -2.55 18.25 0.33
C GLY A 571 -1.47 19.21 -0.22
N PHE A 572 -1.82 20.10 -1.13
CA PHE A 572 -0.97 21.16 -1.69
C PHE A 572 -1.65 22.50 -1.48
N GLU A 573 -1.79 22.86 -0.22
CA GLU A 573 -2.40 24.11 0.20
C GLU A 573 -1.34 25.09 0.69
N TYR A 574 -1.50 26.32 0.32
CA TYR A 574 -0.59 27.40 0.69
C TYR A 574 -1.31 28.34 1.66
N TYR A 575 -0.80 28.39 2.90
CA TYR A 575 -1.33 29.28 3.93
C TYR A 575 -0.40 30.47 4.11
N THR A 576 -0.88 31.67 3.84
CA THR A 576 -0.14 32.88 4.11
C THR A 576 -1.07 34.03 4.40
N ASP A 577 -0.74 34.80 5.44
CA ASP A 577 -1.36 36.07 5.74
C ASP A 577 -0.78 37.22 4.89
N GLU A 578 0.29 36.94 4.11
CA GLU A 578 1.06 37.93 3.36
C GLU A 578 1.52 37.37 2.00
N ILE A 579 0.78 37.62 0.95
CA ILE A 579 1.28 37.66 -0.42
C ILE A 579 1.06 39.05 -0.96
#